data_7b65af1c1ac523bc9423a2c2e5914ce7
#
_entry.id   7b65af1c1ac523bc9423a2c2e5914ce7
#
_cell.length_a   1.000
_cell.length_b   1.000
_cell.length_c   1.000
_cell.angle_alpha   90.00
_cell.angle_beta   90.00
_cell.angle_gamma   90.00
#
_symmetry.space_group_name_H-M   'P 1'
#
loop_
_entity.id
_entity.type
_entity.pdbx_description
1 polymer ?
#
loop_
_entity_poly.entity_id
_entity_poly.type
_entity_poly.pdbx_seq_one_letter_code
_entity_poly.pdbx_strand_id
1 'polypeptide(L)'
;VRMSLTIVESIKSFLKLKIPTIKLFELEWFGGEPLLTKDIVIEITSFAKKMCDAYGVTFVSVMTTNGYLLDFETFEALVQLGVNSFQITFDGDKENHNQYRLSAQSSSLGTFDTIWNNLHNTKKSKEKFAIAIRCHLTAINSGSVRSLLKKIYSTFGNDNRYFIHLKEISALGGKDDDKMCLLSKEEKKCLIQEIKNEFSYLQFVDIGKDYICYAAKPNTFAIRADGTIAKCTVALDCELNNVGRILADGSLDINPQKFLLWSQGFDDLDKLKLDCPYYHIIKKYNS
;
A
#
# COMPACT_ATOMS: atom_id res chain seq x y z
N VAL A 1 -12.17 4.44 -10.76
CA VAL A 1 -12.55 5.85 -11.06
C VAL A 1 -11.28 6.67 -11.19
N ARG A 2 -11.16 7.48 -12.26
CA ARG A 2 -10.06 8.42 -12.47
C ARG A 2 -10.33 9.71 -11.69
N MET A 3 -9.34 10.25 -11.03
CA MET A 3 -9.39 11.56 -10.38
C MET A 3 -9.58 12.68 -11.42
N SER A 4 -10.49 13.62 -11.17
CA SER A 4 -10.71 14.76 -12.06
C SER A 4 -9.59 15.80 -11.93
N LEU A 5 -9.40 16.61 -12.97
CA LEU A 5 -8.43 17.73 -12.94
C LEU A 5 -8.72 18.70 -11.78
N THR A 6 -9.99 18.93 -11.47
CA THR A 6 -10.39 19.79 -10.35
C THR A 6 -9.84 19.25 -9.01
N ILE A 7 -9.92 17.94 -8.78
CA ILE A 7 -9.37 17.32 -7.57
C ILE A 7 -7.84 17.38 -7.57
N VAL A 8 -7.19 17.16 -8.71
CA VAL A 8 -5.73 17.30 -8.85
C VAL A 8 -5.29 18.72 -8.45
N GLU A 9 -5.96 19.76 -8.94
CA GLU A 9 -5.64 21.15 -8.57
C GLU A 9 -5.95 21.45 -7.09
N SER A 10 -7.03 20.88 -6.53
CA SER A 10 -7.30 20.98 -5.08
C SER A 10 -6.17 20.36 -4.25
N ILE A 11 -5.64 19.20 -4.67
CA ILE A 11 -4.50 18.55 -4.00
C ILE A 11 -3.25 19.44 -4.10
N LYS A 12 -2.95 20.01 -5.27
CA LYS A 12 -1.82 20.94 -5.40
C LYS A 12 -1.98 22.18 -4.52
N SER A 13 -3.20 22.73 -4.42
CA SER A 13 -3.50 23.84 -3.52
C SER A 13 -3.27 23.46 -2.06
N PHE A 14 -3.74 22.26 -1.63
CA PHE A 14 -3.45 21.73 -0.31
C PHE A 14 -1.95 21.60 -0.04
N LEU A 15 -1.18 21.06 -1.00
CA LEU A 15 0.27 20.90 -0.87
C LEU A 15 0.98 22.25 -0.72
N LYS A 16 0.54 23.29 -1.46
CA LYS A 16 1.06 24.67 -1.29
C LYS A 16 0.84 25.20 0.12
N LEU A 17 -0.30 24.89 0.74
CA LEU A 17 -0.62 25.33 2.09
C LEU A 17 0.15 24.54 3.17
N LYS A 18 0.33 23.24 2.97
CA LYS A 18 0.84 22.33 4.01
C LYS A 18 2.36 22.15 3.99
N ILE A 19 2.97 21.99 2.84
CA ILE A 19 4.42 21.69 2.75
C ILE A 19 5.26 22.73 3.49
N PRO A 20 5.00 24.05 3.38
CA PRO A 20 5.80 25.04 4.10
C PRO A 20 5.74 24.96 5.65
N THR A 21 4.78 24.19 6.20
CA THR A 21 4.52 24.12 7.66
C THR A 21 5.02 22.84 8.31
N ILE A 22 5.67 21.93 7.55
CA ILE A 22 6.08 20.61 8.02
C ILE A 22 7.57 20.37 7.74
N LYS A 23 8.15 19.34 8.36
CA LYS A 23 9.55 18.94 8.14
C LYS A 23 9.68 17.69 7.27
N LEU A 24 8.65 16.88 7.23
CA LEU A 24 8.58 15.62 6.47
C LEU A 24 7.22 15.54 5.78
N PHE A 25 7.23 15.23 4.48
CA PHE A 25 6.04 14.92 3.72
C PHE A 25 6.18 13.52 3.10
N GLU A 26 5.22 12.65 3.40
CA GLU A 26 5.14 11.32 2.84
C GLU A 26 3.94 11.23 1.91
N LEU A 27 4.19 10.82 0.66
CA LEU A 27 3.18 10.62 -0.38
C LEU A 27 3.07 9.15 -0.72
N GLU A 28 1.94 8.53 -0.36
CA GLU A 28 1.67 7.13 -0.66
C GLU A 28 0.69 6.98 -1.82
N TRP A 29 1.09 6.25 -2.86
CA TRP A 29 0.22 5.87 -3.96
C TRP A 29 -0.41 4.52 -3.69
N PHE A 30 -1.73 4.52 -3.59
CA PHE A 30 -2.54 3.34 -3.29
C PHE A 30 -3.89 3.41 -4.02
N GLY A 31 -4.63 2.30 -4.06
CA GLY A 31 -5.98 2.23 -4.64
C GLY A 31 -6.18 0.91 -5.36
N GLY A 32 -6.99 0.87 -6.41
CA GLY A 32 -7.13 -0.31 -7.25
C GLY A 32 -5.81 -0.60 -7.98
N GLU A 33 -5.39 0.32 -8.85
CA GLU A 33 -4.07 0.33 -9.48
C GLU A 33 -3.69 1.78 -9.84
N PRO A 34 -2.68 2.37 -9.16
CA PRO A 34 -2.29 3.77 -9.40
C PRO A 34 -1.81 4.02 -10.82
N LEU A 35 -1.13 3.06 -11.44
CA LEU A 35 -0.52 3.21 -12.77
C LEU A 35 -1.54 3.22 -13.92
N LEU A 36 -2.82 2.92 -13.67
CA LEU A 36 -3.89 3.21 -14.64
C LEU A 36 -4.06 4.72 -14.90
N THR A 37 -3.59 5.55 -14.00
CA THR A 37 -3.59 7.01 -14.11
C THR A 37 -2.17 7.56 -13.89
N LYS A 38 -1.19 6.96 -14.56
CA LYS A 38 0.24 7.27 -14.44
C LYS A 38 0.54 8.76 -14.59
N ASP A 39 -0.16 9.43 -15.49
CA ASP A 39 -0.06 10.87 -15.72
C ASP A 39 -0.38 11.69 -14.45
N ILE A 40 -1.45 11.35 -13.72
CA ILE A 40 -1.80 12.01 -12.45
C ILE A 40 -0.76 11.70 -11.37
N VAL A 41 -0.29 10.45 -11.30
CA VAL A 41 0.78 10.05 -10.38
C VAL A 41 2.01 10.90 -10.60
N ILE A 42 2.49 11.00 -11.83
CA ILE A 42 3.67 11.80 -12.21
C ILE A 42 3.44 13.28 -11.88
N GLU A 43 2.29 13.83 -12.24
CA GLU A 43 1.95 15.23 -12.04
C GLU A 43 1.97 15.64 -10.55
N ILE A 44 1.25 14.92 -9.70
CA ILE A 44 1.18 15.22 -8.26
C ILE A 44 2.52 14.95 -7.59
N THR A 45 3.22 13.85 -7.92
CA THR A 45 4.52 13.53 -7.33
C THR A 45 5.57 14.59 -7.68
N SER A 46 5.65 14.98 -8.95
CA SER A 46 6.58 16.02 -9.40
C SER A 46 6.30 17.35 -8.71
N PHE A 47 5.02 17.72 -8.58
CA PHE A 47 4.62 18.93 -7.89
C PHE A 47 5.00 18.89 -6.40
N ALA A 48 4.69 17.79 -5.70
CA ALA A 48 5.01 17.60 -4.29
C ALA A 48 6.52 17.66 -4.05
N LYS A 49 7.31 16.93 -4.86
CA LYS A 49 8.77 16.95 -4.77
C LYS A 49 9.33 18.35 -4.94
N LYS A 50 8.91 19.07 -6.00
CA LYS A 50 9.34 20.45 -6.25
C LYS A 50 9.03 21.37 -5.07
N MET A 51 7.86 21.26 -4.47
CA MET A 51 7.49 22.03 -3.28
C MET A 51 8.37 21.68 -2.08
N CYS A 52 8.59 20.38 -1.82
CA CYS A 52 9.45 19.93 -0.72
C CYS A 52 10.88 20.44 -0.90
N ASP A 53 11.45 20.35 -2.09
CA ASP A 53 12.79 20.84 -2.41
C ASP A 53 12.89 22.37 -2.17
N ALA A 54 11.86 23.13 -2.57
CA ALA A 54 11.83 24.60 -2.41
C ALA A 54 11.77 25.05 -0.94
N TYR A 55 11.16 24.27 -0.07
CA TYR A 55 10.99 24.59 1.36
C TYR A 55 11.90 23.79 2.29
N GLY A 56 12.83 23.00 1.78
CA GLY A 56 13.74 22.18 2.58
C GLY A 56 13.02 21.08 3.39
N VAL A 57 11.89 20.58 2.88
CA VAL A 57 11.11 19.52 3.51
C VAL A 57 11.59 18.15 3.00
N THR A 58 11.78 17.20 3.90
CA THR A 58 12.12 15.83 3.51
C THR A 58 10.94 15.20 2.77
N PHE A 59 11.18 14.75 1.53
CA PHE A 59 10.18 14.08 0.72
C PHE A 59 10.40 12.57 0.73
N VAL A 60 9.35 11.81 1.02
CA VAL A 60 9.31 10.35 0.94
C VAL A 60 8.10 9.96 0.08
N SER A 61 8.28 9.04 -0.85
CA SER A 61 7.14 8.54 -1.61
C SER A 61 7.18 7.02 -1.77
N VAL A 62 6.01 6.42 -1.58
CA VAL A 62 5.78 4.98 -1.59
C VAL A 62 4.67 4.65 -2.59
N MET A 63 4.78 3.53 -3.28
CA MET A 63 3.76 3.06 -4.21
C MET A 63 3.40 1.59 -3.94
N THR A 64 2.12 1.31 -3.73
CA THR A 64 1.56 -0.04 -3.80
C THR A 64 0.93 -0.24 -5.17
N THR A 65 1.45 -1.17 -5.94
CA THR A 65 1.00 -1.49 -7.31
C THR A 65 0.92 -2.99 -7.52
N ASN A 66 0.08 -3.42 -8.45
CA ASN A 66 0.10 -4.82 -8.91
C ASN A 66 1.33 -5.13 -9.78
N GLY A 67 2.08 -4.12 -10.22
CA GLY A 67 3.31 -4.25 -11.01
C GLY A 67 3.11 -4.52 -12.50
N TYR A 68 1.87 -4.70 -12.97
CA TYR A 68 1.59 -5.04 -14.37
C TYR A 68 1.98 -3.93 -15.35
N LEU A 69 1.73 -2.68 -14.97
CA LEU A 69 2.06 -1.48 -15.76
C LEU A 69 3.40 -0.84 -15.37
N LEU A 70 4.16 -1.47 -14.47
CA LEU A 70 5.44 -0.96 -13.98
C LEU A 70 6.59 -1.46 -14.86
N ASP A 71 6.57 -1.13 -16.15
CA ASP A 71 7.71 -1.37 -17.04
C ASP A 71 8.94 -0.57 -16.57
N PHE A 72 10.11 -0.92 -17.11
CA PHE A 72 11.37 -0.32 -16.65
C PHE A 72 11.42 1.21 -16.83
N GLU A 73 10.88 1.72 -17.91
CA GLU A 73 10.83 3.16 -18.19
C GLU A 73 9.95 3.88 -17.16
N THR A 74 8.77 3.33 -16.87
CA THR A 74 7.86 3.85 -15.85
C THR A 74 8.51 3.80 -14.46
N PHE A 75 9.17 2.68 -14.13
CA PHE A 75 9.86 2.52 -12.87
C PHE A 75 10.97 3.57 -12.69
N GLU A 76 11.86 3.73 -13.68
CA GLU A 76 12.95 4.72 -13.62
C GLU A 76 12.41 6.15 -13.47
N ALA A 77 11.39 6.51 -14.26
CA ALA A 77 10.77 7.83 -14.15
C ALA A 77 10.21 8.10 -12.75
N LEU A 78 9.55 7.11 -12.13
CA LEU A 78 9.01 7.24 -10.78
C LEU A 78 10.12 7.36 -9.73
N VAL A 79 11.18 6.56 -9.84
CA VAL A 79 12.32 6.64 -8.89
C VAL A 79 13.01 7.99 -8.99
N GLN A 80 13.23 8.52 -10.19
CA GLN A 80 13.81 9.86 -10.40
C GLN A 80 12.93 10.97 -9.83
N LEU A 81 11.62 10.78 -9.79
CA LEU A 81 10.68 11.68 -9.11
C LEU A 81 10.64 11.51 -7.58
N GLY A 82 11.38 10.54 -7.02
CA GLY A 82 11.46 10.30 -5.58
C GLY A 82 10.49 9.24 -5.05
N VAL A 83 9.77 8.51 -5.93
CA VAL A 83 9.07 7.29 -5.52
C VAL A 83 10.11 6.18 -5.37
N ASN A 84 10.64 6.02 -4.18
CA ASN A 84 11.78 5.13 -3.94
C ASN A 84 11.44 3.86 -3.14
N SER A 85 10.18 3.67 -2.79
CA SER A 85 9.70 2.46 -2.13
C SER A 85 8.47 1.92 -2.86
N PHE A 86 8.51 0.63 -3.21
CA PHE A 86 7.44 -0.03 -3.93
C PHE A 86 6.98 -1.28 -3.18
N GLN A 87 5.68 -1.56 -3.21
CA GLN A 87 5.12 -2.84 -2.81
C GLN A 87 4.44 -3.48 -4.01
N ILE A 88 4.92 -4.68 -4.39
CA ILE A 88 4.39 -5.45 -5.52
C ILE A 88 3.88 -6.79 -5.01
N THR A 89 2.66 -7.19 -5.38
CA THR A 89 2.00 -8.36 -4.81
C THR A 89 2.03 -9.57 -5.73
N PHE A 90 2.38 -10.72 -5.14
CA PHE A 90 2.23 -12.06 -5.74
C PHE A 90 1.41 -12.96 -4.81
N ASP A 91 0.57 -13.81 -5.39
CA ASP A 91 -0.30 -14.74 -4.65
C ASP A 91 0.24 -16.18 -4.67
N GLY A 92 1.56 -16.35 -4.81
CA GLY A 92 2.27 -17.61 -4.93
C GLY A 92 3.04 -17.74 -6.25
N ASP A 93 3.35 -18.97 -6.68
CA ASP A 93 3.94 -19.25 -7.98
C ASP A 93 3.01 -18.89 -9.14
N LYS A 94 3.47 -19.11 -10.38
CA LYS A 94 2.74 -18.69 -11.58
C LYS A 94 1.35 -19.31 -11.68
N GLU A 95 1.23 -20.59 -11.36
CA GLU A 95 -0.02 -21.32 -11.45
C GLU A 95 -1.05 -20.76 -10.45
N ASN A 96 -0.67 -20.61 -9.18
CA ASN A 96 -1.55 -20.09 -8.15
C ASN A 96 -1.88 -18.62 -8.37
N HIS A 97 -0.89 -17.79 -8.70
CA HIS A 97 -1.10 -16.36 -8.96
C HIS A 97 -2.11 -16.14 -10.11
N ASN A 98 -1.96 -16.87 -11.22
CA ASN A 98 -2.81 -16.72 -12.39
C ASN A 98 -4.24 -17.26 -12.21
N GLN A 99 -4.54 -18.01 -11.15
CA GLN A 99 -5.91 -18.38 -10.80
C GLN A 99 -6.72 -17.19 -10.29
N TYR A 100 -6.06 -16.25 -9.61
CA TYR A 100 -6.73 -15.12 -8.92
C TYR A 100 -6.49 -13.77 -9.59
N ARG A 101 -5.39 -13.63 -10.36
CA ARG A 101 -5.00 -12.37 -11.01
C ARG A 101 -4.91 -12.52 -12.51
N LEU A 102 -6.06 -12.31 -13.12
CA LEU A 102 -6.21 -12.34 -14.57
C LEU A 102 -6.01 -10.94 -15.15
N SER A 103 -5.59 -10.90 -16.42
CA SER A 103 -5.48 -9.64 -17.16
C SER A 103 -6.87 -9.05 -17.41
N ALA A 104 -7.03 -7.74 -17.23
CA ALA A 104 -8.25 -7.02 -17.60
C ALA A 104 -8.54 -7.07 -19.12
N GLN A 105 -7.53 -7.36 -19.95
CA GLN A 105 -7.66 -7.48 -21.41
C GLN A 105 -8.17 -8.85 -21.85
N SER A 106 -7.91 -9.89 -21.06
CA SER A 106 -8.39 -11.25 -21.34
C SER A 106 -8.43 -12.07 -20.05
N SER A 107 -9.60 -12.62 -19.74
CA SER A 107 -9.79 -13.49 -18.57
C SER A 107 -9.02 -14.82 -18.65
N SER A 108 -8.43 -15.16 -19.80
CA SER A 108 -7.59 -16.34 -19.99
C SER A 108 -6.08 -16.09 -19.83
N LEU A 109 -5.66 -14.81 -19.77
CA LEU A 109 -4.24 -14.44 -19.65
C LEU A 109 -3.90 -14.10 -18.19
N GLY A 110 -3.04 -14.92 -17.61
CA GLY A 110 -2.45 -14.63 -16.30
C GLY A 110 -1.49 -13.44 -16.37
N THR A 111 -1.29 -12.81 -15.23
CA THR A 111 -0.46 -11.59 -15.11
C THR A 111 0.95 -11.84 -14.58
N PHE A 112 1.23 -13.05 -14.08
CA PHE A 112 2.49 -13.38 -13.42
C PHE A 112 3.74 -13.05 -14.24
N ASP A 113 3.81 -13.50 -15.48
CA ASP A 113 5.02 -13.33 -16.30
C ASP A 113 5.31 -11.85 -16.58
N THR A 114 4.29 -11.06 -16.87
CA THR A 114 4.45 -9.61 -17.09
C THR A 114 4.97 -8.93 -15.82
N ILE A 115 4.34 -9.19 -14.66
CA ILE A 115 4.74 -8.62 -13.38
C ILE A 115 6.15 -9.07 -13.00
N TRP A 116 6.47 -10.35 -13.20
CA TRP A 116 7.80 -10.90 -12.93
C TRP A 116 8.88 -10.25 -13.80
N ASN A 117 8.62 -10.09 -15.09
CA ASN A 117 9.57 -9.47 -16.02
C ASN A 117 9.77 -7.99 -15.68
N ASN A 118 8.71 -7.26 -15.33
CA ASN A 118 8.80 -5.89 -14.88
C ASN A 118 9.65 -5.79 -13.60
N LEU A 119 9.36 -6.62 -12.60
CA LEU A 119 10.14 -6.69 -11.36
C LEU A 119 11.61 -7.06 -11.64
N HIS A 120 11.87 -8.04 -12.50
CA HIS A 120 13.24 -8.43 -12.84
C HIS A 120 14.01 -7.29 -13.52
N ASN A 121 13.36 -6.52 -14.37
CA ASN A 121 13.98 -5.40 -15.08
C ASN A 121 14.40 -4.25 -14.15
N THR A 122 13.77 -4.09 -12.97
CA THR A 122 14.18 -3.06 -12.00
C THR A 122 15.61 -3.24 -11.49
N LYS A 123 16.19 -4.46 -11.59
CA LYS A 123 17.61 -4.72 -11.27
C LYS A 123 18.58 -3.88 -12.09
N LYS A 124 18.19 -3.46 -13.29
CA LYS A 124 19.02 -2.65 -14.20
C LYS A 124 19.23 -1.23 -13.67
N SER A 125 18.33 -0.75 -12.82
CA SER A 125 18.42 0.59 -12.24
C SER A 125 19.65 0.76 -11.37
N LYS A 126 20.28 1.93 -11.48
CA LYS A 126 21.40 2.36 -10.62
C LYS A 126 20.93 3.26 -9.47
N GLU A 127 19.65 3.62 -9.48
CA GLU A 127 19.04 4.47 -8.47
C GLU A 127 18.87 3.73 -7.13
N LYS A 128 18.67 4.51 -6.07
CA LYS A 128 18.36 3.99 -4.74
C LYS A 128 16.87 3.76 -4.63
N PHE A 129 16.48 2.52 -4.41
CA PHE A 129 15.08 2.14 -4.17
C PHE A 129 14.98 0.92 -3.25
N ALA A 130 13.77 0.63 -2.79
CA ALA A 130 13.41 -0.58 -2.08
C ALA A 130 12.13 -1.18 -2.66
N ILE A 131 12.08 -2.49 -2.85
CA ILE A 131 10.88 -3.20 -3.29
C ILE A 131 10.52 -4.27 -2.28
N ALA A 132 9.35 -4.13 -1.66
CA ALA A 132 8.72 -5.17 -0.87
C ALA A 132 7.91 -6.09 -1.78
N ILE A 133 8.38 -7.31 -1.98
CA ILE A 133 7.63 -8.36 -2.70
C ILE A 133 6.63 -8.94 -1.70
N ARG A 134 5.36 -8.52 -1.82
CA ARG A 134 4.31 -8.95 -0.94
C ARG A 134 3.76 -10.30 -1.39
N CYS A 135 3.90 -11.32 -0.55
CA CYS A 135 3.39 -12.65 -0.78
C CYS A 135 2.15 -12.88 0.09
N HIS A 136 0.99 -13.05 -0.54
CA HIS A 136 -0.23 -13.36 0.17
C HIS A 136 -0.24 -14.84 0.59
N LEU A 137 -0.52 -15.07 1.88
CA LEU A 137 -0.66 -16.41 2.47
C LEU A 137 -2.13 -16.72 2.74
N THR A 138 -2.54 -17.91 2.32
CA THR A 138 -3.83 -18.53 2.61
C THR A 138 -3.62 -19.89 3.27
N ALA A 139 -4.70 -20.53 3.71
CA ALA A 139 -4.66 -21.88 4.27
C ALA A 139 -4.09 -22.94 3.30
N ILE A 140 -4.21 -22.70 1.99
CA ILE A 140 -3.97 -23.72 0.95
C ILE A 140 -2.79 -23.42 0.01
N ASN A 141 -2.22 -22.20 0.03
CA ASN A 141 -1.19 -21.81 -0.94
C ASN A 141 0.25 -21.83 -0.40
N SER A 142 0.48 -22.35 0.80
CA SER A 142 1.81 -22.28 1.44
C SER A 142 2.92 -22.97 0.63
N GLY A 143 2.62 -24.06 -0.07
CA GLY A 143 3.56 -24.73 -0.97
C GLY A 143 3.93 -23.87 -2.18
N SER A 144 2.93 -23.22 -2.78
CA SER A 144 3.10 -22.29 -3.91
C SER A 144 3.91 -21.05 -3.50
N VAL A 145 3.69 -20.52 -2.29
CA VAL A 145 4.48 -19.40 -1.75
C VAL A 145 5.94 -19.83 -1.54
N ARG A 146 6.21 -21.03 -1.02
CA ARG A 146 7.58 -21.56 -0.91
C ARG A 146 8.28 -21.68 -2.27
N SER A 147 7.56 -22.14 -3.31
CA SER A 147 8.07 -22.17 -4.69
C SER A 147 8.43 -20.78 -5.20
N LEU A 148 7.57 -19.79 -4.95
CA LEU A 148 7.84 -18.40 -5.27
C LEU A 148 9.07 -17.87 -4.52
N LEU A 149 9.21 -18.13 -3.21
CA LEU A 149 10.36 -17.68 -2.41
C LEU A 149 11.69 -18.24 -2.93
N LYS A 150 11.72 -19.52 -3.36
CA LYS A 150 12.91 -20.09 -4.02
C LYS A 150 13.26 -19.33 -5.31
N LYS A 151 12.25 -19.00 -6.12
CA LYS A 151 12.44 -18.22 -7.35
C LYS A 151 12.92 -16.79 -7.05
N ILE A 152 12.39 -16.14 -6.01
CA ILE A 152 12.85 -14.81 -5.57
C ILE A 152 14.30 -14.87 -5.14
N TYR A 153 14.68 -15.86 -4.33
CA TYR A 153 16.06 -16.02 -3.88
C TYR A 153 17.04 -16.19 -5.05
N SER A 154 16.73 -17.08 -5.98
CA SER A 154 17.60 -17.32 -7.15
C SER A 154 17.75 -16.07 -8.04
N THR A 155 16.79 -15.14 -7.99
CA THR A 155 16.77 -13.95 -8.86
C THR A 155 17.31 -12.71 -8.14
N PHE A 156 16.97 -12.51 -6.87
CA PHE A 156 17.20 -11.28 -6.12
C PHE A 156 18.00 -11.47 -4.82
N GLY A 157 18.31 -12.70 -4.42
CA GLY A 157 18.87 -13.03 -3.08
C GLY A 157 20.14 -12.28 -2.69
N ASN A 158 20.92 -11.80 -3.66
CA ASN A 158 22.13 -11.00 -3.42
C ASN A 158 21.91 -9.49 -3.57
N ASP A 159 20.68 -9.04 -3.74
CA ASP A 159 20.34 -7.62 -3.92
C ASP A 159 19.53 -7.11 -2.73
N ASN A 160 20.14 -6.29 -1.90
CA ASN A 160 19.54 -5.76 -0.67
C ASN A 160 18.44 -4.72 -0.88
N ARG A 161 18.08 -4.44 -2.13
CA ARG A 161 16.94 -3.57 -2.47
C ARG A 161 15.61 -4.32 -2.45
N TYR A 162 15.62 -5.66 -2.34
CA TYR A 162 14.41 -6.49 -2.39
C TYR A 162 14.15 -7.18 -1.06
N PHE A 163 12.91 -7.03 -0.57
CA PHE A 163 12.45 -7.56 0.71
C PHE A 163 11.21 -8.41 0.52
N ILE A 164 11.01 -9.39 1.39
CA ILE A 164 9.80 -10.22 1.39
C ILE A 164 8.83 -9.71 2.44
N HIS A 165 7.60 -9.43 2.04
CA HIS A 165 6.50 -9.12 2.94
C HIS A 165 5.48 -10.27 2.91
N LEU A 166 5.59 -11.21 3.84
CA LEU A 166 4.55 -12.23 4.02
C LEU A 166 3.31 -11.59 4.65
N LYS A 167 2.19 -11.66 3.96
CA LYS A 167 0.93 -11.10 4.42
C LYS A 167 -0.17 -12.13 4.35
N GLU A 168 -0.69 -12.50 5.49
CA GLU A 168 -1.87 -13.36 5.58
C GLU A 168 -3.12 -12.64 5.04
N ILE A 169 -3.99 -13.37 4.36
CA ILE A 169 -5.31 -12.89 3.98
C ILE A 169 -6.22 -12.93 5.21
N SER A 170 -7.04 -11.91 5.35
CA SER A 170 -8.00 -11.75 6.46
C SER A 170 -9.32 -11.23 5.91
N ALA A 171 -10.42 -11.57 6.55
CA ALA A 171 -11.72 -10.96 6.31
C ALA A 171 -11.67 -9.46 6.66
N LEU A 172 -11.98 -8.61 5.73
CA LEU A 172 -11.92 -7.15 5.86
C LEU A 172 -13.28 -6.47 5.62
N GLY A 173 -14.37 -7.25 5.64
CA GLY A 173 -15.73 -6.76 5.38
C GLY A 173 -16.15 -6.87 3.91
N GLY A 174 -15.44 -7.66 3.09
CA GLY A 174 -15.80 -7.90 1.69
C GLY A 174 -17.00 -8.84 1.55
N LYS A 175 -17.72 -8.76 0.42
CA LYS A 175 -18.90 -9.58 0.13
C LYS A 175 -18.64 -11.10 0.06
N ASP A 176 -17.37 -11.48 -0.16
CA ASP A 176 -16.94 -12.86 -0.32
C ASP A 176 -16.13 -13.37 0.86
N ASP A 177 -16.06 -12.62 1.97
CA ASP A 177 -15.30 -12.99 3.16
C ASP A 177 -15.75 -14.34 3.75
N ASP A 178 -17.04 -14.64 3.70
CA ASP A 178 -17.61 -15.92 4.18
C ASP A 178 -17.18 -17.14 3.35
N LYS A 179 -16.70 -16.90 2.12
CA LYS A 179 -16.20 -17.97 1.23
C LYS A 179 -14.70 -18.23 1.39
N MET A 180 -14.00 -17.41 2.17
CA MET A 180 -12.57 -17.52 2.34
C MET A 180 -12.22 -18.59 3.36
N CYS A 181 -11.35 -19.53 3.02
CA CYS A 181 -10.72 -20.44 3.95
C CYS A 181 -9.58 -19.69 4.69
N LEU A 182 -9.91 -19.10 5.83
CA LEU A 182 -8.98 -18.30 6.62
C LEU A 182 -8.31 -19.15 7.71
N LEU A 183 -7.02 -18.92 7.89
CA LEU A 183 -6.28 -19.44 9.04
C LEU A 183 -6.70 -18.71 10.34
N SER A 184 -6.71 -19.39 11.45
CA SER A 184 -6.78 -18.77 12.78
C SER A 184 -5.56 -17.85 13.01
N LYS A 185 -5.63 -17.03 14.04
CA LYS A 185 -4.53 -16.11 14.38
C LYS A 185 -3.24 -16.87 14.73
N GLU A 186 -3.38 -17.98 15.45
CA GLU A 186 -2.30 -18.85 15.87
C GLU A 186 -1.67 -19.57 14.68
N GLU A 187 -2.49 -20.17 13.80
CA GLU A 187 -2.04 -20.84 12.58
C GLU A 187 -1.30 -19.87 11.65
N LYS A 188 -1.80 -18.64 11.46
CA LYS A 188 -1.13 -17.58 10.69
C LYS A 188 0.27 -17.30 11.23
N LYS A 189 0.37 -17.12 12.57
CA LYS A 189 1.64 -16.83 13.22
C LYS A 189 2.63 -17.99 13.08
N CYS A 190 2.18 -19.22 13.30
CA CYS A 190 3.00 -20.42 13.16
C CYS A 190 3.52 -20.58 11.72
N LEU A 191 2.63 -20.48 10.72
CA LEU A 191 2.99 -20.62 9.31
C LEU A 191 4.00 -19.55 8.85
N ILE A 192 3.79 -18.29 9.23
CA ILE A 192 4.73 -17.21 8.91
C ILE A 192 6.10 -17.48 9.54
N GLN A 193 6.14 -17.90 10.80
CA GLN A 193 7.39 -18.19 11.49
C GLN A 193 8.11 -19.40 10.90
N GLU A 194 7.39 -20.45 10.54
CA GLU A 194 7.93 -21.62 9.83
C GLU A 194 8.59 -21.22 8.51
N ILE A 195 7.89 -20.45 7.67
CA ILE A 195 8.43 -19.98 6.39
C ILE A 195 9.65 -19.08 6.61
N LYS A 196 9.61 -18.16 7.56
CA LYS A 196 10.76 -17.29 7.87
C LYS A 196 11.97 -18.08 8.32
N ASN A 197 11.79 -19.14 9.10
CA ASN A 197 12.88 -20.03 9.54
C ASN A 197 13.46 -20.82 8.36
N GLU A 198 12.60 -21.40 7.50
CA GLU A 198 12.99 -22.14 6.31
C GLU A 198 13.80 -21.28 5.32
N PHE A 199 13.39 -20.01 5.16
CA PHE A 199 14.00 -19.05 4.24
C PHE A 199 14.78 -17.94 4.96
N SER A 200 15.45 -18.27 6.06
CA SER A 200 16.16 -17.30 6.92
C SER A 200 17.27 -16.50 6.20
N TYR A 201 17.69 -16.93 5.04
CA TYR A 201 18.62 -16.24 4.15
C TYR A 201 17.96 -15.14 3.28
N LEU A 202 16.63 -15.02 3.27
CA LEU A 202 15.91 -13.91 2.64
C LEU A 202 15.70 -12.75 3.62
N GLN A 203 15.65 -11.55 3.09
CA GLN A 203 15.33 -10.36 3.87
C GLN A 203 13.81 -10.20 3.98
N PHE A 204 13.28 -10.39 5.18
CA PHE A 204 11.85 -10.18 5.46
C PHE A 204 11.60 -8.78 6.01
N VAL A 205 10.50 -8.17 5.56
CA VAL A 205 9.99 -6.95 6.21
C VAL A 205 9.60 -7.30 7.65
N ASP A 206 10.18 -6.58 8.61
CA ASP A 206 9.80 -6.68 10.02
C ASP A 206 8.85 -5.54 10.37
N ILE A 207 7.61 -5.89 10.69
CA ILE A 207 6.65 -4.95 11.26
C ILE A 207 6.90 -5.00 12.77
N GLY A 208 7.64 -4.02 13.27
CA GLY A 208 8.03 -3.93 14.68
C GLY A 208 6.85 -4.06 15.64
N LYS A 209 7.12 -4.51 16.87
CA LYS A 209 6.10 -4.69 17.93
C LYS A 209 5.37 -3.39 18.28
N ASP A 210 5.96 -2.24 17.98
CA ASP A 210 5.41 -0.91 18.28
C ASP A 210 4.80 -0.25 17.05
N TYR A 211 4.32 -1.07 16.10
CA TYR A 211 3.64 -0.57 14.91
C TYR A 211 2.38 0.21 15.31
N ILE A 212 2.27 1.40 14.74
CA ILE A 212 1.07 2.24 14.81
C ILE A 212 0.51 2.35 13.39
N CYS A 213 -0.73 1.92 13.21
CA CYS A 213 -1.41 2.00 11.93
C CYS A 213 -1.47 3.46 11.44
N TYR A 214 -1.18 3.68 10.16
CA TYR A 214 -1.29 5.03 9.58
C TYR A 214 -2.69 5.62 9.79
N ALA A 215 -3.74 4.81 9.78
CA ALA A 215 -5.11 5.27 10.01
C ALA A 215 -5.34 5.81 11.44
N ALA A 216 -4.55 5.40 12.43
CA ALA A 216 -4.59 5.95 13.78
C ALA A 216 -3.94 7.35 13.85
N LYS A 217 -2.93 7.62 13.04
CA LYS A 217 -2.13 8.84 13.12
C LYS A 217 -2.96 10.08 12.73
N PRO A 218 -2.99 11.15 13.55
CA PRO A 218 -3.82 12.34 13.26
C PRO A 218 -3.37 13.14 12.02
N ASN A 219 -2.12 12.99 11.61
CA ASN A 219 -1.53 13.70 10.45
C ASN A 219 -1.52 12.84 9.16
N THR A 220 -2.25 11.75 9.13
CA THR A 220 -2.33 10.85 7.96
C THR A 220 -3.77 10.66 7.52
N PHE A 221 -4.03 10.76 6.23
CA PHE A 221 -5.32 10.49 5.60
C PHE A 221 -5.14 10.14 4.12
N ALA A 222 -6.15 9.53 3.53
CA ALA A 222 -6.20 9.25 2.10
C ALA A 222 -7.20 10.19 1.41
N ILE A 223 -6.80 10.75 0.27
CA ILE A 223 -7.70 11.48 -0.63
C ILE A 223 -8.12 10.54 -1.74
N ARG A 224 -9.43 10.26 -1.83
CA ARG A 224 -10.00 9.42 -2.88
C ARG A 224 -10.14 10.19 -4.20
N ALA A 225 -10.35 9.46 -5.29
CA ALA A 225 -10.46 10.03 -6.63
C ALA A 225 -11.60 11.06 -6.78
N ASP A 226 -12.62 11.00 -5.95
CA ASP A 226 -13.76 11.93 -5.89
C ASP A 226 -13.55 13.11 -4.92
N GLY A 227 -12.36 13.21 -4.30
CA GLY A 227 -12.01 14.24 -3.32
C GLY A 227 -12.46 13.94 -1.88
N THR A 228 -13.08 12.80 -1.63
CA THR A 228 -13.40 12.33 -0.28
C THR A 228 -12.14 12.06 0.52
N ILE A 229 -12.10 12.46 1.79
CA ILE A 229 -11.02 12.18 2.73
C ILE A 229 -11.40 10.98 3.59
N ALA A 230 -10.52 9.99 3.61
CA ALA A 230 -10.65 8.78 4.40
C ALA A 230 -9.45 8.58 5.32
N LYS A 231 -9.62 7.83 6.39
CA LYS A 231 -8.52 7.46 7.30
C LYS A 231 -7.91 6.11 6.93
N CYS A 232 -8.72 5.17 6.48
CA CYS A 232 -8.31 3.80 6.17
C CYS A 232 -8.47 3.50 4.67
N THR A 233 -7.48 2.88 4.06
CA THR A 233 -7.51 2.46 2.64
C THR A 233 -8.19 1.11 2.43
N VAL A 234 -8.56 0.41 3.51
CA VAL A 234 -9.22 -0.91 3.48
C VAL A 234 -10.73 -0.78 3.74
N ALA A 235 -11.13 0.06 4.68
CA ALA A 235 -12.52 0.27 5.08
C ALA A 235 -13.29 1.11 4.06
N LEU A 236 -13.31 0.71 2.78
CA LEU A 236 -13.82 1.53 1.68
C LEU A 236 -15.33 1.79 1.77
N ASP A 237 -16.09 0.79 2.21
CA ASP A 237 -17.56 0.84 2.31
C ASP A 237 -18.05 1.27 3.70
N CYS A 238 -17.12 1.60 4.62
CA CYS A 238 -17.48 2.06 5.95
C CYS A 238 -17.77 3.57 5.94
N GLU A 239 -19.00 3.94 6.25
CA GLU A 239 -19.45 5.34 6.28
C GLU A 239 -18.65 6.20 7.30
N LEU A 240 -18.20 5.60 8.40
CA LEU A 240 -17.36 6.26 9.40
C LEU A 240 -15.94 6.55 8.89
N ASN A 241 -15.53 5.94 7.78
CA ASN A 241 -14.27 6.20 7.12
C ASN A 241 -14.31 7.43 6.19
N ASN A 242 -15.49 7.91 5.86
CA ASN A 242 -15.65 9.18 5.13
C ASN A 242 -15.60 10.33 6.17
N VAL A 243 -14.38 10.82 6.42
CA VAL A 243 -14.12 11.83 7.47
C VAL A 243 -14.14 13.27 6.97
N GLY A 244 -14.27 13.49 5.67
CA GLY A 244 -14.33 14.83 5.11
C GLY A 244 -14.13 14.89 3.59
N ARG A 245 -13.82 16.08 3.10
CA ARG A 245 -13.59 16.36 1.68
C ARG A 245 -12.51 17.44 1.50
N ILE A 246 -11.74 17.34 0.41
CA ILE A 246 -10.86 18.39 -0.04
C ILE A 246 -11.66 19.44 -0.83
N LEU A 247 -11.43 20.73 -0.54
CA LEU A 247 -12.08 21.86 -1.21
C LEU A 247 -11.19 22.42 -2.34
N ALA A 248 -11.77 23.22 -3.21
CA ALA A 248 -11.09 23.76 -4.40
C ALA A 248 -9.87 24.64 -4.07
N ASP A 249 -9.92 25.33 -2.93
CA ASP A 249 -8.81 26.16 -2.42
C ASP A 249 -7.70 25.37 -1.72
N GLY A 250 -7.86 24.04 -1.59
CA GLY A 250 -6.94 23.15 -0.90
C GLY A 250 -7.21 23.02 0.61
N SER A 251 -8.19 23.72 1.16
CA SER A 251 -8.63 23.49 2.55
C SER A 251 -9.32 22.12 2.67
N LEU A 252 -9.35 21.59 3.90
CA LEU A 252 -9.99 20.33 4.21
C LEU A 252 -11.25 20.60 5.05
N ASP A 253 -12.40 20.20 4.52
CA ASP A 253 -13.65 20.15 5.28
C ASP A 253 -13.72 18.79 5.99
N ILE A 254 -13.41 18.79 7.29
CA ILE A 254 -13.30 17.58 8.10
C ILE A 254 -14.46 17.51 9.08
N ASN A 255 -15.09 16.35 9.18
CA ASN A 255 -15.99 16.01 10.28
C ASN A 255 -15.16 15.61 11.52
N PRO A 256 -15.08 16.46 12.56
CA PRO A 256 -14.20 16.22 13.71
C PRO A 256 -14.59 14.94 14.48
N GLN A 257 -15.88 14.64 14.60
CA GLN A 257 -16.37 13.48 15.34
C GLN A 257 -15.94 12.18 14.64
N LYS A 258 -16.15 12.08 13.33
CA LYS A 258 -15.69 10.92 12.55
C LYS A 258 -14.16 10.81 12.58
N PHE A 259 -13.42 11.92 12.43
CA PHE A 259 -11.96 11.91 12.42
C PHE A 259 -11.37 11.43 13.75
N LEU A 260 -11.88 11.92 14.87
CA LEU A 260 -11.41 11.57 16.22
C LEU A 260 -11.63 10.09 16.55
N LEU A 261 -12.67 9.43 16.00
CA LEU A 261 -12.85 7.99 16.18
C LEU A 261 -11.62 7.16 15.78
N TRP A 262 -10.89 7.60 14.76
CA TRP A 262 -9.71 6.89 14.26
C TRP A 262 -8.47 7.11 15.11
N SER A 263 -8.36 8.21 15.84
CA SER A 263 -7.19 8.56 16.65
C SER A 263 -7.37 8.29 18.15
N GLN A 264 -8.50 7.73 18.59
CA GLN A 264 -8.80 7.46 20.02
C GLN A 264 -7.71 6.68 20.75
N GLY A 265 -6.96 5.82 20.07
CA GLY A 265 -5.88 5.05 20.69
C GLY A 265 -4.74 5.91 21.24
N PHE A 266 -4.63 7.19 20.84
CA PHE A 266 -3.64 8.12 21.40
C PHE A 266 -4.09 8.73 22.73
N ASP A 267 -5.41 8.79 23.00
CA ASP A 267 -5.94 9.38 24.22
C ASP A 267 -5.67 8.48 25.45
N ASP A 268 -5.76 7.16 25.25
CA ASP A 268 -5.60 6.16 26.29
C ASP A 268 -4.36 5.27 26.11
N LEU A 269 -3.55 5.53 25.08
CA LEU A 269 -2.40 4.73 24.68
C LEU A 269 -2.73 3.24 24.45
N ASP A 270 -3.96 2.97 24.02
CA ASP A 270 -4.43 1.61 23.76
C ASP A 270 -3.80 1.05 22.49
N LYS A 271 -2.86 0.14 22.67
CA LYS A 271 -2.11 -0.48 21.58
C LYS A 271 -3.02 -1.17 20.56
N LEU A 272 -4.09 -1.82 21.00
CA LEU A 272 -5.00 -2.53 20.08
C LEU A 272 -5.71 -1.52 19.14
N LYS A 273 -6.12 -0.36 19.67
CA LYS A 273 -6.71 0.71 18.86
C LYS A 273 -5.67 1.35 17.94
N LEU A 274 -4.42 1.47 18.38
CA LEU A 274 -3.33 2.01 17.56
C LEU A 274 -2.91 1.03 16.46
N ASP A 275 -2.93 -0.29 16.72
CA ASP A 275 -2.61 -1.31 15.72
C ASP A 275 -3.64 -1.38 14.58
N CYS A 276 -4.94 -1.27 14.89
CA CYS A 276 -6.00 -1.25 13.89
C CYS A 276 -7.27 -0.56 14.41
N PRO A 277 -7.41 0.78 14.23
CA PRO A 277 -8.62 1.51 14.64
C PRO A 277 -9.91 0.94 14.04
N TYR A 278 -9.85 0.50 12.78
CA TYR A 278 -11.01 -0.04 12.06
C TYR A 278 -11.69 -1.19 12.80
N TYR A 279 -10.90 -2.12 13.32
CA TYR A 279 -11.44 -3.27 14.06
C TYR A 279 -12.21 -2.85 15.33
N HIS A 280 -11.72 -1.81 16.02
CA HIS A 280 -12.39 -1.26 17.21
C HIS A 280 -13.64 -0.46 16.85
N ILE A 281 -13.61 0.30 15.76
CA ILE A 281 -14.75 1.04 15.27
C ILE A 281 -15.88 0.09 14.90
N ILE A 282 -15.61 -0.97 14.11
CA ILE A 282 -16.63 -1.95 13.71
C ILE A 282 -17.24 -2.66 14.94
N LYS A 283 -16.42 -3.13 15.89
CA LYS A 283 -16.92 -3.81 17.10
C LYS A 283 -17.89 -2.94 17.89
N LYS A 284 -17.61 -1.64 17.99
CA LYS A 284 -18.42 -0.71 18.76
C LYS A 284 -19.76 -0.36 18.10
N TYR A 285 -19.83 -0.39 16.77
CA TYR A 285 -21.02 0.04 16.02
C TYR A 285 -21.85 -1.12 15.44
N ASN A 286 -21.33 -2.37 15.50
CA ASN A 286 -22.06 -3.59 15.16
C ASN A 286 -22.53 -4.36 16.40
N SER A 287 -22.23 -3.91 17.61
CA SER A 287 -22.76 -4.35 18.90
C SER A 287 -23.91 -3.44 19.34
#